data_8c083aea3a5aecbb1f6899aae003aa44
#
_entry.id   8c083aea3a5aecbb1f6899aae003aa44
#
_cell.length_a   1.000
_cell.length_b   1.000
_cell.length_c   1.000
_cell.angle_alpha   90.00
_cell.angle_beta   90.00
_cell.angle_gamma   90.00
#
_symmetry.space_group_name_H-M   'P 1'
#
loop_
_entity.id
_entity.type
_entity.pdbx_description
1 polymer ?
#
loop_
_entity_poly.entity_id
_entity_poly.type
_entity_poly.pdbx_seq_one_letter_code
_entity_poly.pdbx_strand_id
1 'polypeptide(L)'
;MNEKYELACEKDKQEILGLYKAQLGRQFCPWDEYYPGEKEIDMDLSNQALLILRNDAGEIIAAVSIDEDENVDKLPQWSKELAPGKEAARLAVRPDYQNQGLAQKMLGFAMEEIKKRGYKSIHFLVNKHNIKALRAYSHLNFQQVGEVFMYEQPFYCYEKAL
;
A
#
# COMPACT_ATOMS: atom_id res chain seq x y z
N MET A 1 -16.09 -1.00 17.70
CA MET A 1 -15.16 0.06 17.29
C MET A 1 -15.36 0.39 15.81
N ASN A 2 -15.72 1.61 15.50
CA ASN A 2 -15.84 2.05 14.11
C ASN A 2 -14.47 2.38 13.57
N GLU A 3 -13.89 1.45 12.84
CA GLU A 3 -12.61 1.65 12.20
C GLU A 3 -12.82 2.48 10.93
N LYS A 4 -12.22 3.65 10.91
CA LYS A 4 -12.27 4.53 9.74
C LYS A 4 -10.86 4.91 9.35
N TYR A 5 -10.59 4.91 8.05
CA TYR A 5 -9.38 5.55 7.57
C TYR A 5 -9.61 7.06 7.48
N GLU A 6 -8.51 7.79 7.51
CA GLU A 6 -8.50 9.22 7.22
C GLU A 6 -7.29 9.56 6.37
N LEU A 7 -7.34 10.71 5.72
CA LEU A 7 -6.19 11.21 4.99
C LEU A 7 -5.22 11.83 6.00
N ALA A 8 -3.95 11.48 5.88
CA ALA A 8 -2.90 12.06 6.70
C ALA A 8 -2.70 13.54 6.35
N CYS A 9 -2.20 14.31 7.29
CA CYS A 9 -1.83 15.70 7.08
C CYS A 9 -0.39 15.94 7.52
N GLU A 10 0.11 17.14 7.31
CA GLU A 10 1.52 17.50 7.56
C GLU A 10 1.98 17.18 8.99
N LYS A 11 1.12 17.38 9.98
CA LYS A 11 1.46 17.09 11.37
C LYS A 11 1.71 15.60 11.66
N ASP A 12 1.25 14.73 10.77
CA ASP A 12 1.39 13.27 10.93
C ASP A 12 2.72 12.74 10.39
N LYS A 13 3.48 13.57 9.67
CA LYS A 13 4.66 13.16 8.93
C LYS A 13 5.67 12.38 9.77
N GLN A 14 6.01 12.88 10.95
CA GLN A 14 7.03 12.24 11.79
C GLN A 14 6.57 10.90 12.35
N GLU A 15 5.30 10.79 12.70
CA GLU A 15 4.74 9.54 13.19
C GLU A 15 4.69 8.49 12.06
N ILE A 16 4.34 8.90 10.84
CA ILE A 16 4.34 8.01 9.69
C ILE A 16 5.76 7.54 9.37
N LEU A 17 6.73 8.45 9.41
CA LEU A 17 8.12 8.08 9.19
C LEU A 17 8.59 7.04 10.22
N GLY A 18 8.20 7.20 11.49
CA GLY A 18 8.46 6.22 12.53
C GLY A 18 7.82 4.87 12.25
N LEU A 19 6.59 4.87 11.72
CA LEU A 19 5.90 3.64 11.32
C LEU A 19 6.67 2.91 10.23
N TYR A 20 7.16 3.63 9.22
CA TYR A 20 7.96 3.04 8.14
C TYR A 20 9.27 2.46 8.67
N LYS A 21 9.97 3.21 9.52
CA LYS A 21 11.24 2.74 10.10
C LYS A 21 11.07 1.53 10.99
N ALA A 22 9.92 1.39 11.63
CA ALA A 22 9.61 0.23 12.47
C ALA A 22 9.51 -1.08 11.65
N GLN A 23 9.38 -0.99 10.31
CA GLN A 23 9.36 -2.16 9.44
C GLN A 23 10.74 -2.70 9.10
N LEU A 24 11.79 -1.89 9.30
CA LEU A 24 13.15 -2.25 8.88
C LEU A 24 13.66 -3.47 9.65
N GLY A 25 14.35 -4.35 8.94
CA GLY A 25 14.90 -5.56 9.52
C GLY A 25 13.90 -6.69 9.75
N ARG A 26 12.64 -6.47 9.42
CA ARG A 26 11.62 -7.51 9.55
C ARG A 26 11.71 -8.49 8.38
N GLN A 27 11.34 -9.73 8.63
CA GLN A 27 11.29 -10.74 7.58
C GLN A 27 10.35 -10.28 6.45
N PHE A 28 10.81 -10.44 5.21
CA PHE A 28 10.09 -10.07 4.00
C PHE A 28 9.93 -8.57 3.75
N CYS A 29 10.51 -7.69 4.57
CA CYS A 29 10.49 -6.26 4.32
C CYS A 29 11.65 -5.87 3.39
N PRO A 30 11.39 -5.38 2.17
CA PRO A 30 12.46 -4.99 1.25
C PRO A 30 12.94 -3.55 1.47
N TRP A 31 12.36 -2.83 2.43
CA TRP A 31 12.67 -1.43 2.68
C TRP A 31 14.02 -1.27 3.37
N ASP A 32 14.62 -0.08 3.21
CA ASP A 32 15.87 0.29 3.87
C ASP A 32 15.70 1.64 4.60
N GLU A 33 16.79 2.16 5.16
CA GLU A 33 16.75 3.40 5.93
C GLU A 33 16.44 4.64 5.07
N TYR A 34 16.53 4.52 3.74
CA TYR A 34 16.28 5.63 2.81
C TYR A 34 14.91 5.56 2.14
N TYR A 35 14.29 4.38 2.08
CA TYR A 35 13.02 4.20 1.39
C TYR A 35 12.08 3.29 2.17
N PRO A 36 10.80 3.66 2.38
CA PRO A 36 10.24 5.00 2.12
C PRO A 36 10.75 6.01 3.13
N GLY A 37 10.87 7.25 2.72
CA GLY A 37 11.35 8.33 3.57
C GLY A 37 10.48 9.56 3.47
N GLU A 38 11.02 10.69 3.95
CA GLU A 38 10.29 11.96 3.95
C GLU A 38 9.84 12.39 2.55
N LYS A 39 10.65 12.10 1.54
CA LYS A 39 10.35 12.44 0.14
C LYS A 39 9.03 11.80 -0.29
N GLU A 40 8.85 10.51 -0.02
CA GLU A 40 7.64 9.77 -0.39
C GLU A 40 6.44 10.26 0.42
N ILE A 41 6.64 10.55 1.71
CA ILE A 41 5.57 11.09 2.55
C ILE A 41 5.13 12.46 2.03
N ASP A 42 6.07 13.36 1.72
CA ASP A 42 5.75 14.69 1.22
C ASP A 42 4.96 14.63 -0.10
N MET A 43 5.38 13.74 -1.01
CA MET A 43 4.67 13.52 -2.25
C MET A 43 3.25 13.03 -2.01
N ASP A 44 3.08 12.05 -1.14
CA ASP A 44 1.76 11.49 -0.82
C ASP A 44 0.86 12.53 -0.16
N LEU A 45 1.40 13.33 0.76
CA LEU A 45 0.62 14.39 1.40
C LEU A 45 0.16 15.45 0.41
N SER A 46 1.04 15.83 -0.52
CA SER A 46 0.69 16.82 -1.55
C SER A 46 -0.40 16.32 -2.51
N ASN A 47 -0.50 15.00 -2.69
CA ASN A 47 -1.49 14.37 -3.55
C ASN A 47 -2.73 13.89 -2.80
N GLN A 48 -2.82 14.16 -1.50
CA GLN A 48 -3.89 13.62 -0.65
C GLN A 48 -4.01 12.10 -0.80
N ALA A 49 -2.88 11.43 -0.80
CA ALA A 49 -2.76 10.03 -1.20
C ALA A 49 -2.31 9.10 -0.06
N LEU A 50 -2.22 9.60 1.15
CA LEU A 50 -1.74 8.80 2.28
C LEU A 50 -2.90 8.54 3.25
N LEU A 51 -3.34 7.29 3.28
CA LEU A 51 -4.43 6.85 4.16
C LEU A 51 -3.84 6.27 5.43
N ILE A 52 -4.41 6.63 6.58
CA ILE A 52 -3.95 6.16 7.88
C ILE A 52 -5.11 5.64 8.72
N LEU A 53 -4.76 4.76 9.65
CA LEU A 53 -5.67 4.22 10.64
C LEU A 53 -5.10 4.52 12.02
N ARG A 54 -5.93 5.05 12.93
CA ARG A 54 -5.55 5.34 14.30
C ARG A 54 -6.20 4.37 15.28
N ASN A 55 -5.54 4.11 16.39
CA ASN A 55 -6.15 3.39 17.50
C ASN A 55 -6.97 4.37 18.38
N ASP A 56 -7.57 3.86 19.44
CA ASP A 56 -8.41 4.66 20.35
C ASP A 56 -7.62 5.78 21.05
N ALA A 57 -6.31 5.64 21.16
CA ALA A 57 -5.44 6.68 21.73
C ALA A 57 -5.03 7.74 20.71
N GLY A 58 -5.48 7.62 19.46
CA GLY A 58 -5.14 8.55 18.38
C GLY A 58 -3.80 8.27 17.72
N GLU A 59 -3.16 7.16 18.03
CA GLU A 59 -1.87 6.80 17.45
C GLU A 59 -2.05 6.14 16.09
N ILE A 60 -1.17 6.44 15.14
CA ILE A 60 -1.19 5.83 13.81
C ILE A 60 -0.66 4.40 13.91
N ILE A 61 -1.50 3.43 13.57
CA ILE A 61 -1.15 2.01 13.65
C ILE A 61 -0.99 1.35 12.30
N ALA A 62 -1.45 1.99 11.23
CA ALA A 62 -1.32 1.47 9.87
C ALA A 62 -1.40 2.60 8.86
N ALA A 63 -0.80 2.39 7.69
CA ALA A 63 -0.82 3.35 6.59
C ALA A 63 -0.73 2.63 5.25
N VAL A 64 -1.30 3.25 4.22
CA VAL A 64 -1.17 2.80 2.83
C VAL A 64 -1.22 4.03 1.93
N SER A 65 -0.45 4.01 0.85
CA SER A 65 -0.43 5.10 -0.12
C SER A 65 -1.19 4.73 -1.39
N ILE A 66 -1.82 5.75 -1.99
CA ILE A 66 -2.32 5.67 -3.37
C ILE A 66 -1.22 6.30 -4.23
N ASP A 67 -0.47 5.49 -4.96
CA ASP A 67 0.78 5.94 -5.58
C ASP A 67 0.58 6.52 -6.98
N GLU A 68 1.48 7.43 -7.34
CA GLU A 68 1.52 8.08 -8.65
C GLU A 68 2.72 7.58 -9.48
N ASP A 69 3.06 6.33 -9.38
CA ASP A 69 4.20 5.76 -10.13
C ASP A 69 3.77 5.37 -11.55
N GLU A 70 4.05 6.25 -12.51
CA GLU A 70 3.74 6.01 -13.92
C GLU A 70 4.42 4.75 -14.45
N ASN A 71 5.60 4.41 -13.96
CA ASN A 71 6.32 3.23 -14.42
C ASN A 71 5.56 1.95 -14.06
N VAL A 72 4.85 1.96 -12.94
CA VAL A 72 3.98 0.86 -12.54
C VAL A 72 2.66 0.92 -13.31
N ASP A 73 2.04 2.08 -13.39
CA ASP A 73 0.72 2.24 -14.03
C ASP A 73 0.74 1.87 -15.51
N LYS A 74 1.88 2.05 -16.19
CA LYS A 74 2.04 1.76 -17.62
C LYS A 74 2.45 0.32 -17.95
N LEU A 75 2.62 -0.53 -16.94
CA LEU A 75 3.03 -1.91 -17.21
C LEU A 75 2.01 -2.64 -18.08
N PRO A 76 2.47 -3.43 -19.06
CA PRO A 76 1.57 -4.13 -19.99
C PRO A 76 0.80 -5.29 -19.36
N GLN A 77 1.14 -5.68 -18.14
CA GLN A 77 0.50 -6.79 -17.44
C GLN A 77 -0.93 -6.47 -17.01
N TRP A 78 -1.27 -5.18 -16.83
CA TRP A 78 -2.60 -4.79 -16.34
C TRP A 78 -3.67 -5.05 -17.41
N SER A 79 -4.84 -5.53 -16.99
CA SER A 79 -5.96 -5.81 -17.88
C SER A 79 -6.54 -4.53 -18.46
N LYS A 80 -6.68 -4.47 -19.79
CA LYS A 80 -7.22 -3.29 -20.46
C LYS A 80 -8.67 -3.01 -20.10
N GLU A 81 -9.45 -4.07 -19.86
CA GLU A 81 -10.86 -3.96 -19.47
C GLU A 81 -11.04 -3.29 -18.11
N LEU A 82 -10.00 -3.32 -17.28
CA LEU A 82 -10.03 -2.75 -15.94
C LEU A 82 -9.40 -1.35 -15.87
N ALA A 83 -9.00 -0.80 -16.99
CA ALA A 83 -8.43 0.56 -17.02
C ALA A 83 -9.52 1.62 -16.90
N PRO A 84 -9.28 2.74 -16.22
CA PRO A 84 -8.03 3.07 -15.54
C PRO A 84 -7.91 2.43 -14.17
N GLY A 85 -6.73 1.90 -13.88
CA GLY A 85 -6.40 1.37 -12.56
C GLY A 85 -5.51 2.34 -11.79
N LYS A 86 -5.37 2.10 -10.49
CA LYS A 86 -4.55 2.93 -9.63
C LYS A 86 -3.78 2.07 -8.64
N GLU A 87 -2.54 2.44 -8.36
CA GLU A 87 -1.65 1.66 -7.50
C GLU A 87 -1.86 1.96 -6.02
N ALA A 88 -1.90 0.90 -5.20
CA ALA A 88 -1.70 0.99 -3.76
C ALA A 88 -0.26 0.57 -3.46
N ALA A 89 0.42 1.31 -2.59
CA ALA A 89 1.82 1.08 -2.27
C ALA A 89 2.13 1.45 -0.83
N ARG A 90 3.31 1.08 -0.37
CA ARG A 90 3.83 1.44 0.96
C ARG A 90 2.86 1.12 2.09
N LEU A 91 2.31 -0.08 2.06
CA LEU A 91 1.46 -0.60 3.12
C LEU A 91 2.32 -0.95 4.34
N ALA A 92 1.97 -0.37 5.49
CA ALA A 92 2.69 -0.61 6.73
C ALA A 92 1.71 -0.79 7.88
N VAL A 93 2.01 -1.74 8.77
CA VAL A 93 1.26 -1.98 10.00
C VAL A 93 2.24 -1.97 11.16
N ARG A 94 1.94 -1.23 12.22
CA ARG A 94 2.81 -1.15 13.38
C ARG A 94 3.05 -2.56 13.94
N PRO A 95 4.30 -2.92 14.29
CA PRO A 95 4.65 -4.30 14.65
C PRO A 95 3.76 -4.93 15.72
N ASP A 96 3.36 -4.18 16.74
CA ASP A 96 2.51 -4.67 17.82
C ASP A 96 1.03 -4.86 17.40
N TYR A 97 0.67 -4.41 16.21
CA TYR A 97 -0.68 -4.58 15.64
C TYR A 97 -0.72 -5.56 14.46
N GLN A 98 0.38 -6.22 14.17
CA GLN A 98 0.43 -7.17 13.06
C GLN A 98 -0.30 -8.48 13.40
N ASN A 99 -0.62 -9.24 12.36
CA ASN A 99 -1.36 -10.52 12.45
C ASN A 99 -2.78 -10.36 13.02
N GLN A 100 -3.38 -9.19 12.85
CA GLN A 100 -4.74 -8.88 13.29
C GLN A 100 -5.64 -8.47 12.12
N GLY A 101 -5.21 -8.68 10.87
CA GLY A 101 -5.99 -8.37 9.68
C GLY A 101 -5.95 -6.90 9.27
N LEU A 102 -5.08 -6.07 9.85
CA LEU A 102 -5.04 -4.63 9.53
C LEU A 102 -4.54 -4.36 8.11
N ALA A 103 -3.61 -5.16 7.60
CA ALA A 103 -3.15 -5.00 6.23
C ALA A 103 -4.30 -5.16 5.24
N GLN A 104 -5.16 -6.15 5.45
CA GLN A 104 -6.34 -6.38 4.62
C GLN A 104 -7.34 -5.22 4.74
N LYS A 105 -7.53 -4.70 5.94
CA LYS A 105 -8.41 -3.53 6.16
C LYS A 105 -7.89 -2.31 5.43
N MET A 106 -6.58 -2.06 5.50
CA MET A 106 -5.98 -0.93 4.81
C MET A 106 -6.14 -1.04 3.29
N LEU A 107 -5.99 -2.23 2.73
CA LEU A 107 -6.26 -2.45 1.32
C LEU A 107 -7.73 -2.20 0.98
N GLY A 108 -8.64 -2.60 1.86
CA GLY A 108 -10.06 -2.30 1.72
C GLY A 108 -10.33 -0.79 1.67
N PHE A 109 -9.72 -0.04 2.55
CA PHE A 109 -9.83 1.43 2.57
C PHE A 109 -9.24 2.05 1.30
N ALA A 110 -8.10 1.54 0.85
CA ALA A 110 -7.49 2.00 -0.41
C ALA A 110 -8.44 1.74 -1.59
N MET A 111 -9.06 0.57 -1.63
CA MET A 111 -10.04 0.23 -2.69
C MET A 111 -11.23 1.18 -2.68
N GLU A 112 -11.78 1.49 -1.50
CA GLU A 112 -12.88 2.45 -1.39
C GLU A 112 -12.46 3.83 -1.93
N GLU A 113 -11.29 4.32 -1.52
CA GLU A 113 -10.82 5.63 -1.93
C GLU A 113 -10.51 5.69 -3.41
N ILE A 114 -9.85 4.68 -3.95
CA ILE A 114 -9.52 4.58 -5.37
C ILE A 114 -10.80 4.57 -6.21
N LYS A 115 -11.81 3.83 -5.78
CA LYS A 115 -13.11 3.79 -6.45
C LYS A 115 -13.80 5.15 -6.43
N LYS A 116 -13.78 5.85 -5.29
CA LYS A 116 -14.34 7.20 -5.17
C LYS A 116 -13.67 8.19 -6.12
N ARG A 117 -12.39 7.99 -6.42
CA ARG A 117 -11.62 8.84 -7.33
C ARG A 117 -11.88 8.54 -8.81
N GLY A 118 -12.73 7.55 -9.11
CA GLY A 118 -13.16 7.24 -10.47
C GLY A 118 -12.36 6.14 -11.17
N TYR A 119 -11.50 5.44 -10.47
CA TYR A 119 -10.73 4.33 -11.05
C TYR A 119 -11.55 3.04 -11.03
N LYS A 120 -11.29 2.17 -12.01
CA LYS A 120 -12.02 0.90 -12.18
C LYS A 120 -11.35 -0.28 -11.51
N SER A 121 -10.10 -0.13 -11.13
CA SER A 121 -9.34 -1.23 -10.53
C SER A 121 -8.23 -0.71 -9.64
N ILE A 122 -7.79 -1.59 -8.75
CA ILE A 122 -6.59 -1.41 -7.93
C ILE A 122 -5.54 -2.38 -8.44
N HIS A 123 -4.28 -1.95 -8.45
CA HIS A 123 -3.16 -2.83 -8.78
C HIS A 123 -1.99 -2.54 -7.85
N PHE A 124 -1.11 -3.51 -7.72
CA PHE A 124 0.14 -3.34 -6.96
C PHE A 124 1.14 -4.44 -7.31
N LEU A 125 2.38 -4.19 -6.92
CA LEU A 125 3.48 -5.14 -7.06
C LEU A 125 3.77 -5.79 -5.71
N VAL A 126 4.02 -7.09 -5.73
CA VAL A 126 4.42 -7.82 -4.53
C VAL A 126 5.73 -8.53 -4.81
N ASN A 127 6.76 -8.28 -3.99
CA ASN A 127 8.03 -8.97 -4.12
C ASN A 127 7.80 -10.48 -4.03
N LYS A 128 8.38 -11.25 -4.96
CA LYS A 128 8.20 -12.71 -5.03
C LYS A 128 8.61 -13.44 -3.76
N HIS A 129 9.50 -12.85 -2.98
CA HIS A 129 9.97 -13.45 -1.72
C HIS A 129 9.10 -13.11 -0.52
N ASN A 130 8.11 -12.22 -0.69
CA ASN A 130 7.20 -11.85 0.39
C ASN A 130 6.05 -12.84 0.49
N ILE A 131 6.34 -14.04 0.97
CA ILE A 131 5.40 -15.17 1.02
C ILE A 131 4.18 -14.84 1.88
N LYS A 132 4.37 -14.09 2.97
CA LYS A 132 3.28 -13.69 3.85
C LYS A 132 2.26 -12.83 3.12
N ALA A 133 2.73 -11.84 2.35
CA ALA A 133 1.86 -10.97 1.56
C ALA A 133 1.16 -11.76 0.46
N LEU A 134 1.87 -12.64 -0.24
CA LEU A 134 1.29 -13.46 -1.31
C LEU A 134 0.14 -14.32 -0.80
N ARG A 135 0.29 -14.92 0.39
CA ARG A 135 -0.78 -15.71 1.01
C ARG A 135 -1.98 -14.84 1.39
N ALA A 136 -1.73 -13.68 1.98
CA ALA A 136 -2.80 -12.77 2.38
C ALA A 136 -3.62 -12.31 1.17
N TYR A 137 -2.96 -11.92 0.09
CA TYR A 137 -3.63 -11.38 -1.09
C TYR A 137 -4.39 -12.45 -1.88
N SER A 138 -3.94 -13.70 -1.85
CA SER A 138 -4.67 -14.79 -2.52
C SER A 138 -6.05 -15.02 -1.89
N HIS A 139 -6.23 -14.68 -0.62
CA HIS A 139 -7.53 -14.80 0.06
C HIS A 139 -8.47 -13.62 -0.19
N LEU A 140 -7.98 -12.53 -0.82
CA LEU A 140 -8.75 -11.31 -1.07
C LEU A 140 -9.27 -11.20 -2.49
N ASN A 141 -9.18 -12.28 -3.25
CA ASN A 141 -9.62 -12.33 -4.66
C ASN A 141 -8.84 -11.37 -5.59
N PHE A 142 -7.61 -11.07 -5.25
CA PHE A 142 -6.70 -10.41 -6.19
C PHE A 142 -6.20 -11.42 -7.21
N GLN A 143 -6.10 -10.98 -8.47
CA GLN A 143 -5.62 -11.82 -9.55
C GLN A 143 -4.17 -11.49 -9.86
N GLN A 144 -3.33 -12.52 -9.90
CA GLN A 144 -1.96 -12.36 -10.38
C GLN A 144 -2.00 -12.35 -11.91
N VAL A 145 -1.62 -11.23 -12.49
CA VAL A 145 -1.72 -11.03 -13.94
C VAL A 145 -0.38 -11.02 -14.65
N GLY A 146 0.70 -11.20 -13.92
CA GLY A 146 2.01 -11.28 -14.52
C GLY A 146 3.14 -11.09 -13.53
N GLU A 147 4.32 -10.92 -14.09
CA GLU A 147 5.55 -10.72 -13.34
C GLU A 147 6.33 -9.58 -13.98
N VAL A 148 7.15 -8.92 -13.18
CA VAL A 148 8.04 -7.87 -13.67
C VAL A 148 9.29 -7.81 -12.80
N PHE A 149 10.42 -7.50 -13.43
CA PHE A 149 11.64 -7.17 -12.71
C PHE A 149 11.88 -5.68 -12.87
N MET A 150 11.77 -4.94 -11.76
CA MET A 150 12.02 -3.49 -11.75
C MET A 150 12.46 -3.07 -10.36
N TYR A 151 13.12 -1.91 -10.28
CA TYR A 151 13.71 -1.44 -9.02
C TYR A 151 14.63 -2.49 -8.39
N GLU A 152 15.32 -3.24 -9.25
CA GLU A 152 16.27 -4.31 -8.87
C GLU A 152 15.63 -5.44 -8.06
N GLN A 153 14.30 -5.67 -8.23
CA GLN A 153 13.56 -6.67 -7.50
C GLN A 153 12.61 -7.46 -8.43
N PRO A 154 12.38 -8.74 -8.12
CA PRO A 154 11.38 -9.52 -8.84
C PRO A 154 10.01 -9.36 -8.19
N PHE A 155 9.00 -8.99 -8.96
CA PHE A 155 7.64 -8.78 -8.47
C PHE A 155 6.62 -9.61 -9.21
N TYR A 156 5.57 -10.01 -8.49
CA TYR A 156 4.30 -10.40 -9.09
C TYR A 156 3.41 -9.17 -9.22
N CYS A 157 2.62 -9.14 -10.30
CA CYS A 157 1.65 -8.08 -10.56
C CYS A 157 0.26 -8.58 -10.16
N TYR A 158 -0.39 -7.85 -9.26
CA TYR A 158 -1.74 -8.18 -8.79
C TYR A 158 -2.71 -7.06 -9.14
N GLU A 159 -3.92 -7.42 -9.55
CA GLU A 159 -4.98 -6.44 -9.77
C GLU A 159 -6.34 -6.99 -9.33
N LYS A 160 -7.28 -6.07 -9.13
CA LYS A 160 -8.66 -6.41 -8.77
C LYS A 160 -9.60 -5.35 -9.28
N ALA A 161 -10.73 -5.77 -9.87
CA ALA A 161 -11.80 -4.86 -10.28
C ALA A 161 -12.49 -4.24 -9.06
N LEU A 162 -12.88 -2.99 -9.18
CA LEU A 162 -13.56 -2.25 -8.11
C LEU A 162 -15.04 -2.02 -8.41
#